data_5067d392911a741e377c8e1149e9a0a3
#
_entry.id   5067d392911a741e377c8e1149e9a0a3
#
_cell.length_a   1.000
_cell.length_b   1.000
_cell.length_c   1.000
_cell.angle_alpha   90.00
_cell.angle_beta   90.00
_cell.angle_gamma   90.00
#
_symmetry.space_group_name_H-M   'P 1'
#
loop_
_entity.id
_entity.type
_entity.pdbx_description
1 polymer ?
#
loop_
_entity_poly.entity_id
_entity_poly.type
_entity_poly.pdbx_seq_one_letter_code
_entity_poly.pdbx_strand_id
1 'polypeptide(L)'
;ARNVGFKNINVDLMYGLPGQSASQYMATVNKIIRLHPDHISAYSLIVEKGTPFYEKYKFDMVRQEAGMRTEFLPNEDELYDMEKAGQKAFMDAGYRQYETSNYAKRGMECRHNIGYWTRADYLGLGIGAASLISNVRYTNTSDMDEYLSRCRHIHDVGCLLYTSDAADEAR
;
A
#
# COMPACT_ATOMS: atom_id res chain seq x y z
N ALA A 1 12.53 16.61 -9.49
CA ALA A 1 13.30 15.36 -9.42
C ALA A 1 14.07 15.13 -10.73
N ARG A 2 13.44 15.11 -11.91
CA ARG A 2 14.14 14.90 -13.22
C ARG A 2 15.29 15.87 -13.44
N ASN A 3 15.06 17.18 -13.23
CA ASN A 3 16.06 18.22 -13.47
C ASN A 3 17.31 18.12 -12.59
N VAL A 4 17.23 17.39 -11.48
CA VAL A 4 18.37 17.15 -10.58
C VAL A 4 18.94 15.72 -10.73
N GLY A 5 18.56 15.00 -11.80
CA GLY A 5 19.19 13.76 -12.22
C GLY A 5 18.53 12.45 -11.77
N PHE A 6 17.40 12.47 -11.07
CA PHE A 6 16.68 11.23 -10.75
C PHE A 6 16.13 10.58 -12.01
N LYS A 7 16.51 9.33 -12.28
CA LYS A 7 16.15 8.56 -13.48
C LYS A 7 14.94 7.64 -13.25
N ASN A 8 14.71 7.21 -12.01
CA ASN A 8 13.59 6.36 -11.62
C ASN A 8 12.74 7.11 -10.59
N ILE A 9 11.52 7.47 -10.96
CA ILE A 9 10.60 8.28 -10.15
C ILE A 9 9.29 7.52 -10.04
N ASN A 10 8.90 7.24 -8.78
CA ASN A 10 7.57 6.77 -8.45
C ASN A 10 6.66 7.94 -8.09
N VAL A 11 5.37 7.80 -8.39
CA VAL A 11 4.30 8.67 -7.91
C VAL A 11 3.24 7.81 -7.25
N ASP A 12 2.95 8.09 -5.98
CA ASP A 12 1.84 7.48 -5.26
C ASP A 12 0.55 8.25 -5.55
N LEU A 13 -0.49 7.51 -5.85
CA LEU A 13 -1.83 8.01 -6.13
C LEU A 13 -2.84 7.29 -5.25
N MET A 14 -3.50 8.03 -4.38
CA MET A 14 -4.62 7.51 -3.60
C MET A 14 -5.94 7.88 -4.26
N TYR A 15 -6.87 6.93 -4.35
CA TYR A 15 -8.24 7.16 -4.79
C TYR A 15 -9.25 6.71 -3.75
N GLY A 16 -10.52 6.98 -4.00
CA GLY A 16 -11.56 6.68 -3.02
C GLY A 16 -11.58 7.64 -1.83
N LEU A 17 -11.06 8.85 -2.01
CA LEU A 17 -11.06 9.88 -0.98
C LEU A 17 -12.49 10.38 -0.70
N PRO A 18 -12.80 10.81 0.54
CA PRO A 18 -14.10 11.37 0.87
C PRO A 18 -14.49 12.51 -0.07
N GLY A 19 -15.67 12.41 -0.69
CA GLY A 19 -16.20 13.38 -1.65
C GLY A 19 -15.50 13.39 -3.02
N GLN A 20 -14.57 12.47 -3.27
CA GLN A 20 -13.89 12.38 -4.56
C GLN A 20 -14.80 11.73 -5.60
N SER A 21 -15.08 12.43 -6.69
CA SER A 21 -15.77 11.83 -7.84
C SER A 21 -14.81 11.09 -8.76
N ALA A 22 -15.32 10.14 -9.54
CA ALA A 22 -14.55 9.44 -10.57
C ALA A 22 -13.90 10.42 -11.59
N SER A 23 -14.58 11.51 -11.93
CA SER A 23 -14.04 12.53 -12.83
C SER A 23 -12.86 13.29 -12.21
N GLN A 24 -12.90 13.61 -10.93
CA GLN A 24 -11.79 14.23 -10.21
C GLN A 24 -10.58 13.28 -10.10
N TYR A 25 -10.84 12.00 -9.80
CA TYR A 25 -9.81 10.98 -9.82
C TYR A 25 -9.15 10.89 -11.20
N MET A 26 -9.93 10.75 -12.27
CA MET A 26 -9.41 10.66 -13.64
C MET A 26 -8.66 11.93 -14.08
N ALA A 27 -9.09 13.11 -13.62
CA ALA A 27 -8.33 14.35 -13.86
C ALA A 27 -6.93 14.28 -13.21
N THR A 28 -6.82 13.66 -12.03
CA THR A 28 -5.54 13.44 -11.34
C THR A 28 -4.69 12.39 -12.06
N VAL A 29 -5.28 11.26 -12.45
CA VAL A 29 -4.62 10.21 -13.27
C VAL A 29 -3.98 10.83 -14.51
N ASN A 30 -4.74 11.63 -15.27
CA ASN A 30 -4.25 12.28 -16.47
C ASN A 30 -3.12 13.30 -16.20
N LYS A 31 -3.12 13.98 -15.06
CA LYS A 31 -2.01 14.84 -14.65
C LYS A 31 -0.75 14.04 -14.37
N ILE A 32 -0.88 12.91 -13.64
CA ILE A 32 0.24 12.03 -13.31
C ILE A 32 0.84 11.44 -14.59
N ILE A 33 0.02 10.93 -15.51
CA ILE A 33 0.50 10.40 -16.80
C ILE A 33 1.33 11.44 -17.56
N ARG A 34 0.90 12.71 -17.57
CA ARG A 34 1.66 13.82 -18.21
C ARG A 34 2.99 14.14 -17.54
N LEU A 35 3.19 13.78 -16.28
CA LEU A 35 4.49 13.91 -15.60
C LEU A 35 5.49 12.84 -16.05
N HIS A 36 5.02 11.82 -16.77
CA HIS A 36 5.84 10.70 -17.26
C HIS A 36 6.68 10.02 -16.17
N PRO A 37 6.11 9.64 -15.02
CA PRO A 37 6.86 8.88 -14.03
C PRO A 37 7.29 7.53 -14.61
N ASP A 38 8.21 6.84 -13.95
CA ASP A 38 8.65 5.51 -14.35
C ASP A 38 7.81 4.43 -13.69
N HIS A 39 7.23 4.78 -12.54
CA HIS A 39 6.42 3.92 -11.70
C HIS A 39 5.24 4.71 -11.13
N ILE A 40 4.10 4.04 -10.93
CA ILE A 40 2.89 4.59 -10.31
C ILE A 40 2.38 3.56 -9.31
N SER A 41 2.21 3.97 -8.04
CA SER A 41 1.49 3.19 -7.03
C SER A 41 0.09 3.79 -6.89
N ALA A 42 -0.95 3.05 -7.28
CA ALA A 42 -2.33 3.52 -7.20
C ALA A 42 -3.14 2.59 -6.29
N TYR A 43 -3.62 3.10 -5.17
CA TYR A 43 -4.34 2.33 -4.16
C TYR A 43 -5.53 3.11 -3.61
N SER A 44 -6.58 2.38 -3.23
CA SER A 44 -7.74 2.98 -2.59
C SER A 44 -7.43 3.40 -1.15
N LEU A 45 -8.13 4.41 -0.67
CA LEU A 45 -8.09 4.77 0.73
C LEU A 45 -8.67 3.64 1.59
N ILE A 46 -7.87 3.17 2.55
CA ILE A 46 -8.32 2.25 3.60
C ILE A 46 -8.47 3.05 4.89
N VAL A 47 -9.65 3.00 5.49
CA VAL A 47 -9.93 3.68 6.76
C VAL A 47 -9.72 2.70 7.91
N GLU A 48 -8.60 2.84 8.62
CA GLU A 48 -8.21 1.91 9.68
C GLU A 48 -8.83 2.26 11.04
N LYS A 49 -9.32 1.24 11.74
CA LYS A 49 -9.86 1.37 13.12
C LYS A 49 -8.81 1.95 14.07
N GLY A 50 -9.25 2.75 15.02
CA GLY A 50 -8.37 3.40 15.99
C GLY A 50 -7.73 4.70 15.50
N THR A 51 -8.06 5.15 14.30
CA THR A 51 -7.59 6.45 13.76
C THR A 51 -8.67 7.51 13.89
N PRO A 52 -8.30 8.81 14.00
CA PRO A 52 -9.29 9.90 13.95
C PRO A 52 -10.12 9.90 12.67
N PHE A 53 -9.57 9.39 11.59
CA PHE A 53 -10.24 9.27 10.30
C PHE A 53 -11.37 8.23 10.36
N TYR A 54 -11.13 7.09 11.03
CA TYR A 54 -12.15 6.09 11.28
C TYR A 54 -13.32 6.67 12.07
N GLU A 55 -13.04 7.39 13.17
CA GLU A 55 -14.10 8.01 13.99
C GLU A 55 -14.98 8.97 13.19
N LYS A 56 -14.40 9.66 12.21
CA LYS A 56 -15.13 10.59 11.34
C LYS A 56 -16.01 9.88 10.31
N TYR A 57 -15.59 8.75 9.77
CA TYR A 57 -16.25 8.07 8.64
C TYR A 57 -16.82 6.69 8.97
N LYS A 58 -16.81 6.27 10.24
CA LYS A 58 -17.26 4.94 10.68
C LYS A 58 -18.69 4.57 10.24
N PHE A 59 -19.59 5.54 10.14
CA PHE A 59 -20.95 5.29 9.66
C PHE A 59 -20.97 4.97 8.16
N ASP A 60 -20.11 5.61 7.37
CA ASP A 60 -19.97 5.28 5.96
C ASP A 60 -19.31 3.92 5.76
N MET A 61 -18.35 3.53 6.62
CA MET A 61 -17.77 2.19 6.62
C MET A 61 -18.83 1.10 6.84
N VAL A 62 -19.70 1.29 7.86
CA VAL A 62 -20.81 0.35 8.13
C VAL A 62 -21.79 0.28 6.96
N ARG A 63 -22.10 1.42 6.34
CA ARG A 63 -22.98 1.47 5.16
C ARG A 63 -22.33 0.77 3.96
N GLN A 64 -21.04 0.96 3.75
CA GLN A 64 -20.27 0.34 2.67
C GLN A 64 -20.26 -1.19 2.83
N GLU A 65 -19.96 -1.70 4.04
CA GLU A 65 -20.04 -3.14 4.37
C GLU A 65 -21.44 -3.74 4.17
N ALA A 66 -22.48 -2.92 4.37
CA ALA A 66 -23.88 -3.32 4.17
C ALA A 66 -24.38 -3.13 2.72
N GLY A 67 -23.51 -2.71 1.79
CA GLY A 67 -23.89 -2.39 0.40
C GLY A 67 -24.86 -1.21 0.29
N MET A 68 -24.90 -0.34 1.30
CA MET A 68 -25.79 0.82 1.36
C MET A 68 -25.11 2.06 0.77
N ARG A 69 -25.92 3.04 0.38
CA ARG A 69 -25.40 4.33 -0.07
C ARG A 69 -24.65 5.03 1.07
N THR A 70 -23.43 5.41 0.81
CA THR A 70 -22.56 6.20 1.67
C THR A 70 -22.83 7.70 1.50
N GLU A 71 -22.35 8.51 2.43
CA GLU A 71 -22.53 9.98 2.38
C GLU A 71 -21.26 10.67 1.85
N PHE A 72 -20.10 10.24 2.31
CA PHE A 72 -18.80 10.86 2.00
C PHE A 72 -17.85 9.93 1.28
N LEU A 73 -17.79 8.66 1.69
CA LEU A 73 -16.91 7.67 1.05
C LEU A 73 -17.58 7.10 -0.21
N PRO A 74 -16.83 6.81 -1.27
CA PRO A 74 -17.41 6.09 -2.40
C PRO A 74 -17.81 4.67 -1.97
N ASN A 75 -18.85 4.14 -2.58
CA ASN A 75 -19.25 2.75 -2.38
C ASN A 75 -18.32 1.80 -3.18
N GLU A 76 -18.52 0.48 -3.02
CA GLU A 76 -17.67 -0.52 -3.68
C GLU A 76 -17.73 -0.44 -5.22
N ASP A 77 -18.90 -0.20 -5.80
CA ASP A 77 -19.05 -0.08 -7.25
C ASP A 77 -18.31 1.17 -7.77
N GLU A 78 -18.41 2.30 -7.06
CA GLU A 78 -17.69 3.52 -7.40
C GLU A 78 -16.18 3.34 -7.28
N LEU A 79 -15.70 2.63 -6.25
CA LEU A 79 -14.28 2.28 -6.10
C LEU A 79 -13.81 1.39 -7.24
N TYR A 80 -14.59 0.37 -7.59
CA TYR A 80 -14.30 -0.51 -8.71
C TYR A 80 -14.20 0.23 -10.04
N ASP A 81 -15.16 1.13 -10.31
CA ASP A 81 -15.16 1.94 -11.53
C ASP A 81 -13.94 2.87 -11.59
N MET A 82 -13.57 3.50 -10.46
CA MET A 82 -12.35 4.31 -10.37
C MET A 82 -11.11 3.45 -10.66
N GLU A 83 -11.00 2.29 -10.02
CA GLU A 83 -9.88 1.38 -10.23
C GLU A 83 -9.74 0.99 -11.70
N LYS A 84 -10.83 0.52 -12.33
CA LYS A 84 -10.82 0.08 -13.73
C LYS A 84 -10.51 1.21 -14.70
N ALA A 85 -11.06 2.40 -14.46
CA ALA A 85 -10.77 3.57 -15.28
C ALA A 85 -9.28 3.98 -15.17
N GLY A 86 -8.74 4.01 -13.95
CA GLY A 86 -7.32 4.30 -13.71
C GLY A 86 -6.40 3.26 -14.35
N GLN A 87 -6.68 1.97 -14.11
CA GLN A 87 -5.94 0.85 -14.69
C GLN A 87 -5.87 0.97 -16.21
N LYS A 88 -7.02 1.18 -16.86
CA LYS A 88 -7.09 1.35 -18.31
C LYS A 88 -6.23 2.53 -18.78
N ALA A 89 -6.34 3.68 -18.15
CA ALA A 89 -5.58 4.87 -18.50
C ALA A 89 -4.07 4.67 -18.36
N PHE A 90 -3.60 3.97 -17.31
CA PHE A 90 -2.19 3.65 -17.14
C PHE A 90 -1.70 2.68 -18.23
N MET A 91 -2.48 1.64 -18.53
CA MET A 91 -2.13 0.69 -19.59
C MET A 91 -2.08 1.36 -20.98
N ASP A 92 -3.04 2.23 -21.30
CA ASP A 92 -3.05 3.01 -22.56
C ASP A 92 -1.85 3.97 -22.64
N ALA A 93 -1.33 4.43 -21.48
CA ALA A 93 -0.12 5.26 -21.38
C ALA A 93 1.21 4.46 -21.38
N GLY A 94 1.15 3.12 -21.53
CA GLY A 94 2.32 2.25 -21.65
C GLY A 94 2.88 1.72 -20.35
N TYR A 95 2.15 1.87 -19.24
CA TYR A 95 2.50 1.20 -17.99
C TYR A 95 1.94 -0.22 -17.96
N ARG A 96 2.60 -1.11 -17.25
CA ARG A 96 2.15 -2.48 -16.99
C ARG A 96 1.89 -2.64 -15.51
N GLN A 97 0.73 -3.17 -15.17
CA GLN A 97 0.47 -3.63 -13.81
C GLN A 97 1.31 -4.90 -13.57
N TYR A 98 2.12 -4.93 -12.52
CA TYR A 98 2.96 -6.08 -12.19
C TYR A 98 2.61 -6.69 -10.83
N GLU A 99 1.80 -6.00 -10.02
CA GLU A 99 1.15 -6.49 -8.81
C GLU A 99 -0.14 -5.68 -8.56
N THR A 100 -0.82 -5.88 -7.42
CA THR A 100 -2.19 -5.38 -7.16
C THR A 100 -2.35 -3.87 -7.35
N SER A 101 -1.41 -3.07 -6.85
CA SER A 101 -1.54 -1.60 -6.81
C SER A 101 -0.46 -0.87 -7.59
N ASN A 102 0.49 -1.59 -8.19
CA ASN A 102 1.67 -0.97 -8.79
C ASN A 102 1.77 -1.18 -10.30
N TYR A 103 2.06 -0.09 -10.97
CA TYR A 103 2.21 0.02 -12.41
C TYR A 103 3.59 0.57 -12.75
N ALA A 104 4.28 -0.01 -13.71
CA ALA A 104 5.61 0.43 -14.11
C ALA A 104 5.79 0.42 -15.62
N LYS A 105 6.69 1.26 -16.11
CA LYS A 105 7.30 1.07 -17.42
C LYS A 105 8.19 -0.16 -17.37
N ARG A 106 8.38 -0.82 -18.51
CA ARG A 106 9.18 -2.04 -18.60
C ARG A 106 10.58 -1.84 -18.01
N GLY A 107 10.94 -2.69 -17.04
CA GLY A 107 12.24 -2.66 -16.36
C GLY A 107 12.32 -1.63 -15.21
N MET A 108 11.21 -0.98 -14.87
CA MET A 108 11.11 -0.02 -13.78
C MET A 108 10.27 -0.53 -12.60
N GLU A 109 9.95 -1.83 -12.61
CA GLU A 109 9.23 -2.51 -11.54
C GLU A 109 10.04 -2.43 -10.23
N CYS A 110 9.35 -2.21 -9.10
CA CYS A 110 9.98 -2.13 -7.79
C CYS A 110 10.42 -3.53 -7.32
N ARG A 111 11.72 -3.77 -7.28
CA ARG A 111 12.29 -5.06 -6.83
C ARG A 111 11.92 -5.39 -5.40
N HIS A 112 11.74 -4.39 -4.54
CA HIS A 112 11.32 -4.59 -3.16
C HIS A 112 9.90 -5.18 -3.11
N ASN A 113 8.94 -4.62 -3.87
CA ASN A 113 7.57 -5.13 -3.94
C ASN A 113 7.55 -6.56 -4.53
N ILE A 114 8.30 -6.78 -5.61
CA ILE A 114 8.43 -8.13 -6.19
C ILE A 114 9.00 -9.11 -5.16
N GLY A 115 9.98 -8.70 -4.36
CA GLY A 115 10.54 -9.51 -3.28
C GLY A 115 9.49 -10.03 -2.30
N TYR A 116 8.53 -9.19 -1.89
CA TYR A 116 7.41 -9.64 -1.06
C TYR A 116 6.53 -10.67 -1.75
N TRP A 117 6.14 -10.44 -2.99
CA TRP A 117 5.31 -11.37 -3.76
C TRP A 117 6.00 -12.70 -4.07
N THR A 118 7.31 -12.68 -4.26
CA THR A 118 8.12 -13.89 -4.49
C THR A 118 8.62 -14.51 -3.20
N ARG A 119 8.23 -13.98 -2.03
CA ARG A 119 8.64 -14.45 -0.70
C ARG A 119 10.16 -14.50 -0.51
N ALA A 120 10.87 -13.53 -1.08
CA ALA A 120 12.30 -13.36 -0.81
C ALA A 120 12.53 -13.05 0.68
N ASP A 121 13.58 -13.60 1.25
CA ASP A 121 13.96 -13.32 2.64
C ASP A 121 14.23 -11.83 2.85
N TYR A 122 13.71 -11.27 3.92
CA TYR A 122 14.00 -9.90 4.35
C TYR A 122 13.99 -9.77 5.87
N LEU A 123 14.73 -8.80 6.38
CA LEU A 123 14.83 -8.47 7.80
C LEU A 123 14.21 -7.09 8.05
N GLY A 124 13.16 -7.06 8.88
CA GLY A 124 12.53 -5.83 9.35
C GLY A 124 13.26 -5.25 10.56
N LEU A 125 13.57 -3.97 10.50
CA LEU A 125 14.23 -3.22 11.58
C LEU A 125 13.26 -2.19 12.18
N GLY A 126 13.19 -2.13 13.49
CA GLY A 126 12.32 -1.21 14.22
C GLY A 126 11.15 -1.91 14.90
N ILE A 127 10.40 -1.14 15.71
CA ILE A 127 9.19 -1.62 16.40
C ILE A 127 8.11 -2.00 15.39
N GLY A 128 7.42 -3.11 15.63
CA GLY A 128 6.35 -3.60 14.77
C GLY A 128 6.81 -4.04 13.38
N ALA A 129 8.10 -3.97 13.05
CA ALA A 129 8.60 -4.35 11.74
C ALA A 129 8.54 -5.87 11.54
N ALA A 130 8.06 -6.29 10.37
CA ALA A 130 8.00 -7.70 10.01
C ALA A 130 9.28 -8.15 9.27
N SER A 131 9.65 -9.41 9.44
CA SER A 131 10.69 -10.11 8.71
C SER A 131 10.13 -11.37 8.07
N LEU A 132 10.72 -11.82 6.99
CA LEU A 132 10.48 -13.14 6.42
C LEU A 132 11.85 -13.81 6.25
N ILE A 133 12.09 -14.92 6.93
CA ILE A 133 13.35 -15.66 6.86
C ILE A 133 13.03 -17.15 6.74
N SER A 134 13.57 -17.79 5.73
CA SER A 134 13.31 -19.21 5.44
C SER A 134 11.81 -19.54 5.41
N ASN A 135 11.02 -18.65 4.80
CA ASN A 135 9.56 -18.77 4.67
C ASN A 135 8.78 -18.70 5.99
N VAL A 136 9.42 -18.26 7.08
CA VAL A 136 8.76 -18.00 8.37
C VAL A 136 8.67 -16.50 8.60
N ARG A 137 7.47 -16.01 8.94
CA ARG A 137 7.24 -14.59 9.23
C ARG A 137 7.44 -14.33 10.72
N TYR A 138 8.14 -13.25 11.01
CA TYR A 138 8.39 -12.75 12.35
C TYR A 138 7.99 -11.28 12.43
N THR A 139 7.53 -10.84 13.58
CA THR A 139 7.21 -9.43 13.82
C THR A 139 7.90 -8.96 15.09
N ASN A 140 8.55 -7.82 15.05
CA ASN A 140 9.12 -7.19 16.22
C ASN A 140 8.00 -6.70 17.12
N THR A 141 8.26 -6.63 18.45
CA THR A 141 7.31 -6.02 19.39
C THR A 141 6.95 -4.59 18.97
N SER A 142 5.71 -4.18 19.19
CA SER A 142 5.26 -2.80 19.03
C SER A 142 5.55 -1.91 20.25
N ASP A 143 5.98 -2.50 21.38
CA ASP A 143 6.39 -1.79 22.57
C ASP A 143 7.84 -1.30 22.46
N MET A 144 8.05 0.01 22.65
CA MET A 144 9.35 0.66 22.48
C MET A 144 10.36 0.22 23.54
N ASP A 145 9.92 0.12 24.80
CA ASP A 145 10.83 -0.22 25.91
C ASP A 145 11.26 -1.67 25.83
N GLU A 146 10.34 -2.55 25.45
CA GLU A 146 10.63 -3.95 25.18
C GLU A 146 11.59 -4.09 24.00
N TYR A 147 11.33 -3.37 22.88
CA TYR A 147 12.20 -3.39 21.71
C TYR A 147 13.63 -2.95 22.07
N LEU A 148 13.78 -1.81 22.77
CA LEU A 148 15.08 -1.30 23.17
C LEU A 148 15.81 -2.23 24.17
N SER A 149 15.07 -2.86 25.08
CA SER A 149 15.62 -3.87 26.00
C SER A 149 16.19 -5.06 25.24
N ARG A 150 15.46 -5.58 24.27
CA ARG A 150 15.90 -6.70 23.41
C ARG A 150 17.09 -6.33 22.54
N CYS A 151 17.14 -5.11 21.98
CA CYS A 151 18.25 -4.62 21.16
C CYS A 151 19.58 -4.53 21.92
N ARG A 152 19.56 -4.36 23.25
CA ARG A 152 20.77 -4.34 24.10
C ARG A 152 21.43 -5.73 24.22
N HIS A 153 20.72 -6.80 23.92
CA HIS A 153 21.14 -8.18 24.01
C HIS A 153 21.32 -8.81 22.62
N ILE A 154 21.83 -8.04 21.67
CA ILE A 154 21.94 -8.36 20.23
C ILE A 154 22.71 -9.68 19.92
N HIS A 155 23.42 -10.25 20.89
CA HIS A 155 24.08 -11.56 20.72
C HIS A 155 23.11 -12.75 20.69
N ASP A 156 21.83 -12.55 21.09
CA ASP A 156 20.77 -13.55 21.02
C ASP A 156 19.81 -13.22 19.86
N VAL A 157 20.21 -13.57 18.64
CA VAL A 157 19.44 -13.33 17.40
C VAL A 157 18.03 -13.96 17.44
N GLY A 158 17.83 -14.99 18.27
CA GLY A 158 16.52 -15.60 18.51
C GLY A 158 15.53 -14.76 19.34
N CYS A 159 16.01 -13.71 20.02
CA CYS A 159 15.21 -12.93 20.96
C CYS A 159 14.41 -11.77 20.33
N LEU A 160 14.70 -11.40 19.07
CA LEU A 160 14.08 -10.27 18.40
C LEU A 160 12.80 -10.65 17.65
N LEU A 161 12.56 -11.93 17.42
CA LEU A 161 11.55 -12.39 16.49
C LEU A 161 10.40 -13.08 17.21
N TYR A 162 9.22 -12.52 17.14
CA TYR A 162 7.97 -13.16 17.57
C TYR A 162 7.38 -13.88 16.37
N THR A 163 7.06 -15.17 16.51
CA THR A 163 6.33 -15.90 15.46
C THR A 163 4.87 -15.49 15.47
N SER A 164 4.41 -14.79 14.44
CA SER A 164 2.99 -14.70 14.13
C SER A 164 2.63 -15.82 13.16
N ASP A 165 1.52 -16.51 13.38
CA ASP A 165 1.02 -17.52 12.46
C ASP A 165 0.85 -16.91 11.05
N ALA A 166 1.58 -17.46 10.10
CA ALA A 166 1.64 -16.98 8.71
C ALA A 166 0.31 -17.20 7.93
N ALA A 167 -0.74 -17.68 8.59
CA ALA A 167 -2.00 -18.06 7.96
C ALA A 167 -3.03 -16.92 7.83
N ASP A 168 -2.91 -15.82 8.59
CA ASP A 168 -3.98 -14.81 8.69
C ASP A 168 -3.83 -13.59 7.78
N GLU A 169 -2.71 -13.38 7.09
CA GLU A 169 -2.48 -12.19 6.26
C GLU A 169 -2.44 -12.46 4.75
N ALA A 170 -2.84 -13.64 4.30
CA ALA A 170 -2.94 -13.99 2.88
C ALA A 170 -4.39 -14.01 2.36
N ARG A 171 -5.30 -13.22 3.00
CA ARG A 171 -6.67 -13.04 2.51
C ARG A 171 -6.93 -11.61 2.10
#